data_95e33491925092b3a9bda240f2ad5c20
#
_entry.id   95e33491925092b3a9bda240f2ad5c20
#
_cell.length_a   1.000
_cell.length_b   1.000
_cell.length_c   1.000
_cell.angle_alpha   90.00
_cell.angle_beta   90.00
_cell.angle_gamma   90.00
#
_symmetry.space_group_name_H-M   'P 1'
#
loop_
_entity.id
_entity.type
_entity.pdbx_description
1 polymer ?
#
loop_
_entity_poly.entity_id
_entity_poly.type
_entity_poly.pdbx_seq_one_letter_code
_entity_poly.pdbx_strand_id
1 'polypeptide(L)'
;DLQTDAYGNFYYTKAARHAKTALVPQHGTLIKVTPDGQSSEIIASGFRAPNGVTVNGDGTFFASDQEGHWIPKNRINLIKQDGFYGYMGSYVPGRDPEDYDPPVVWIHNSVDRSPAEQLWVTSDKWGPLKGSLINLSYGTGRLFTVPYEKVDGVPQGGVSRIPLGETPTGVMRGRFHPVDGQLYACGLFGWAGNKSRPGGFYRFRYTGKHSNLLLNTTVLNFGIELKFNFKLDSKTATDPANYRLLQWNYKWSHGYGSKQYS
;
A
#
# COMPACT_ATOMS: atom_id res chain seq x y z
N ASP A 1 11.99 5.02 2.92
CA ASP A 1 12.10 4.68 1.50
C ASP A 1 12.56 5.90 0.72
N LEU A 2 13.30 5.70 -0.36
CA LEU A 2 13.80 6.74 -1.26
C LEU A 2 13.52 6.33 -2.70
N GLN A 3 12.84 7.18 -3.43
CA GLN A 3 12.54 7.00 -4.86
C GLN A 3 13.07 8.17 -5.66
N THR A 4 13.19 7.97 -6.97
CA THR A 4 13.59 9.02 -7.90
C THR A 4 12.66 9.06 -9.10
N ASP A 5 12.47 10.22 -9.70
CA ASP A 5 11.82 10.36 -10.98
C ASP A 5 12.84 10.40 -12.14
N ALA A 6 12.34 10.54 -13.37
CA ALA A 6 13.18 10.64 -14.57
C ALA A 6 14.04 11.92 -14.64
N TYR A 7 13.72 12.93 -13.83
CA TYR A 7 14.45 14.20 -13.75
C TYR A 7 15.51 14.20 -12.65
N GLY A 8 15.64 13.10 -11.90
CA GLY A 8 16.61 12.93 -10.82
C GLY A 8 16.18 13.53 -9.49
N ASN A 9 14.94 14.01 -9.35
CA ASN A 9 14.43 14.41 -8.04
C ASN A 9 14.31 13.21 -7.11
N PHE A 10 14.55 13.41 -5.83
CA PHE A 10 14.36 12.43 -4.79
C PHE A 10 13.03 12.61 -4.07
N TYR A 11 12.38 11.50 -3.73
CA TYR A 11 11.12 11.49 -3.00
C TYR A 11 11.20 10.54 -1.82
N TYR A 12 10.77 11.00 -0.66
CA TYR A 12 10.69 10.15 0.52
C TYR A 12 9.54 10.56 1.43
N THR A 13 8.97 9.59 2.11
CA THR A 13 7.98 9.84 3.16
C THR A 13 8.68 9.96 4.51
N LYS A 14 8.31 10.97 5.29
CA LYS A 14 8.77 11.19 6.64
C LYS A 14 7.65 10.91 7.63
N ALA A 15 7.88 10.00 8.56
CA ALA A 15 6.93 9.71 9.63
C ALA A 15 6.67 10.93 10.52
N ALA A 16 5.46 11.00 11.06
CA ALA A 16 5.12 11.93 12.11
C ALA A 16 5.63 11.43 13.48
N ARG A 17 5.40 12.22 14.51
CA ARG A 17 5.62 11.80 15.90
C ARG A 17 4.40 11.05 16.39
N HIS A 18 4.54 9.76 16.66
CA HIS A 18 3.43 8.94 17.13
C HIS A 18 2.79 9.52 18.40
N ALA A 19 1.49 9.74 18.37
CA ALA A 19 0.68 10.32 19.46
C ALA A 19 1.16 11.70 19.98
N LYS A 20 1.97 12.42 19.21
CA LYS A 20 2.51 13.74 19.57
C LYS A 20 2.36 14.71 18.41
N THR A 21 2.25 15.99 18.72
CA THR A 21 2.21 17.07 17.75
C THR A 21 3.54 17.20 17.00
N ALA A 22 3.47 17.59 15.74
CA ALA A 22 4.64 17.90 14.92
C ALA A 22 5.47 19.05 15.55
N LEU A 23 6.79 18.93 15.45
CA LEU A 23 7.71 19.99 15.83
C LEU A 23 8.17 20.85 14.64
N VAL A 24 8.11 20.26 13.46
CA VAL A 24 8.53 20.88 12.20
C VAL A 24 7.54 20.52 11.08
N PRO A 25 7.40 21.35 10.04
CA PRO A 25 6.47 21.12 8.95
C PRO A 25 6.64 19.77 8.23
N GLN A 26 7.85 19.21 8.24
CA GLN A 26 8.18 17.97 7.55
C GLN A 26 7.66 16.71 8.25
N HIS A 27 7.14 16.79 9.48
CA HIS A 27 6.60 15.61 10.17
C HIS A 27 5.28 15.15 9.56
N GLY A 28 5.24 13.89 9.11
CA GLY A 28 4.06 13.27 8.50
C GLY A 28 3.83 13.74 7.07
N THR A 29 4.88 13.79 6.25
CA THR A 29 4.81 14.34 4.88
C THR A 29 5.47 13.44 3.85
N LEU A 30 5.10 13.67 2.58
CA LEU A 30 5.88 13.28 1.41
C LEU A 30 6.71 14.48 0.97
N ILE A 31 8.01 14.29 0.82
CA ILE A 31 8.97 15.35 0.50
C ILE A 31 9.65 15.04 -0.82
N LYS A 32 9.74 16.06 -1.67
CA LYS A 32 10.59 16.11 -2.87
C LYS A 32 11.86 16.87 -2.54
N VAL A 33 13.00 16.41 -3.06
CA VAL A 33 14.28 17.10 -3.01
C VAL A 33 14.83 17.18 -4.43
N THR A 34 15.36 18.35 -4.82
CA THR A 34 15.99 18.54 -6.12
C THR A 34 17.24 17.69 -6.31
N PRO A 35 17.68 17.39 -7.55
CA PRO A 35 18.82 16.50 -7.80
C PRO A 35 20.13 16.98 -7.15
N ASP A 36 20.31 18.30 -7.04
CA ASP A 36 21.46 18.92 -6.40
C ASP A 36 21.37 19.02 -4.86
N GLY A 37 20.22 18.62 -4.30
CA GLY A 37 19.95 18.66 -2.86
C GLY A 37 19.75 20.08 -2.28
N GLN A 38 19.68 21.11 -3.11
CA GLN A 38 19.62 22.51 -2.62
C GLN A 38 18.22 22.96 -2.23
N SER A 39 17.18 22.30 -2.75
CA SER A 39 15.78 22.66 -2.49
C SER A 39 14.95 21.45 -2.09
N SER A 40 13.98 21.67 -1.22
CA SER A 40 12.99 20.67 -0.86
C SER A 40 11.57 21.26 -0.82
N GLU A 41 10.60 20.45 -1.16
CA GLU A 41 9.19 20.79 -1.21
C GLU A 41 8.36 19.72 -0.52
N ILE A 42 7.34 20.10 0.25
CA ILE A 42 6.36 19.21 0.81
C ILE A 42 5.26 18.99 -0.22
N ILE A 43 5.13 17.75 -0.70
CA ILE A 43 4.14 17.39 -1.73
C ILE A 43 2.78 17.11 -1.08
N ALA A 44 2.77 16.43 0.07
CA ALA A 44 1.54 16.04 0.76
C ALA A 44 1.80 15.86 2.25
N SER A 45 0.73 15.87 3.04
CA SER A 45 0.80 15.81 4.51
C SER A 45 -0.24 14.87 5.11
N GLY A 46 -0.22 14.70 6.43
CA GLY A 46 -1.21 13.89 7.14
C GLY A 46 -0.87 12.40 7.21
N PHE A 47 0.41 12.04 7.13
CA PHE A 47 0.87 10.66 7.33
C PHE A 47 1.30 10.44 8.79
N ARG A 48 0.97 9.26 9.33
CA ARG A 48 1.39 8.88 10.67
C ARG A 48 2.73 8.13 10.67
N ALA A 49 2.78 7.01 9.99
CA ALA A 49 3.96 6.13 9.92
C ALA A 49 4.05 5.48 8.54
N PRO A 50 4.26 6.29 7.48
CA PRO A 50 4.38 5.79 6.13
C PRO A 50 5.65 4.94 6.00
N ASN A 51 5.56 3.84 5.25
CA ASN A 51 6.67 2.89 5.16
C ASN A 51 7.10 2.57 3.72
N GLY A 52 6.44 3.04 2.73
CA GLY A 52 6.82 2.87 1.34
C GLY A 52 6.30 4.03 0.51
N VAL A 53 6.98 4.33 -0.57
CA VAL A 53 6.53 5.28 -1.59
C VAL A 53 6.91 4.78 -2.97
N THR A 54 6.04 4.99 -3.95
CA THR A 54 6.27 4.65 -5.36
C THR A 54 5.88 5.85 -6.20
N VAL A 55 6.76 6.26 -7.10
CA VAL A 55 6.50 7.34 -8.06
C VAL A 55 5.76 6.75 -9.26
N ASN A 56 4.64 7.33 -9.64
CA ASN A 56 3.87 6.96 -10.82
C ASN A 56 4.24 7.83 -12.02
N GLY A 57 4.06 7.32 -13.22
CA GLY A 57 4.38 8.03 -14.45
C GLY A 57 3.54 9.29 -14.70
N ASP A 58 2.40 9.43 -14.03
CA ASP A 58 1.51 10.60 -14.08
C ASP A 58 1.82 11.67 -13.01
N GLY A 59 2.92 11.50 -12.27
CA GLY A 59 3.32 12.42 -11.20
C GLY A 59 2.59 12.23 -9.87
N THR A 60 1.71 11.24 -9.77
CA THR A 60 1.13 10.81 -8.48
C THR A 60 2.04 9.79 -7.79
N PHE A 61 1.69 9.41 -6.57
CA PHE A 61 2.48 8.44 -5.81
C PHE A 61 1.56 7.44 -5.13
N PHE A 62 2.08 6.22 -4.92
CA PHE A 62 1.50 5.35 -3.92
C PHE A 62 2.35 5.39 -2.66
N ALA A 63 1.69 5.40 -1.50
CA ALA A 63 2.38 5.17 -0.22
C ALA A 63 1.48 4.43 0.76
N SER A 64 2.11 3.51 1.49
CA SER A 64 1.46 2.86 2.62
C SER A 64 1.55 3.72 3.88
N ASP A 65 0.56 3.59 4.77
CA ASP A 65 0.60 4.18 6.10
C ASP A 65 0.02 3.20 7.13
N GLN A 66 0.50 3.25 8.36
CA GLN A 66 0.12 2.32 9.42
C GLN A 66 -1.03 2.81 10.27
N GLU A 67 -1.88 1.86 10.67
CA GLU A 67 -2.87 2.03 11.74
C GLU A 67 -2.25 2.67 12.98
N GLY A 68 -3.00 3.54 13.61
CA GLY A 68 -2.62 4.17 14.87
C GLY A 68 -3.49 5.37 15.22
N HIS A 69 -2.96 6.27 16.04
CA HIS A 69 -3.68 7.50 16.37
C HIS A 69 -4.08 8.23 15.09
N TRP A 70 -5.32 8.67 15.00
CA TRP A 70 -5.91 9.31 13.82
C TRP A 70 -5.99 8.47 12.54
N ILE A 71 -5.33 7.34 12.46
CA ILE A 71 -5.35 6.47 11.29
C ILE A 71 -6.09 5.18 11.63
N PRO A 72 -7.34 5.01 11.15
CA PRO A 72 -8.24 3.94 11.55
C PRO A 72 -7.68 2.53 11.32
N LYS A 73 -7.05 2.31 10.17
CA LYS A 73 -6.44 1.03 9.77
C LYS A 73 -5.21 1.26 8.90
N ASN A 74 -4.44 0.19 8.70
CA ASN A 74 -3.41 0.19 7.67
C ASN A 74 -4.05 0.53 6.32
N ARG A 75 -3.31 1.22 5.46
CA ARG A 75 -3.85 1.71 4.20
C ARG A 75 -2.78 1.87 3.12
N ILE A 76 -3.23 1.90 1.88
CA ILE A 76 -2.45 2.38 0.74
C ILE A 76 -3.15 3.60 0.19
N ASN A 77 -2.42 4.69 0.05
CA ASN A 77 -2.91 5.97 -0.46
C ASN A 77 -2.41 6.19 -1.90
N LEU A 78 -3.25 6.75 -2.74
CA LEU A 78 -2.84 7.42 -3.97
C LEU A 78 -2.62 8.90 -3.63
N ILE A 79 -1.38 9.36 -3.71
CA ILE A 79 -0.99 10.68 -3.24
C ILE A 79 -0.91 11.64 -4.44
N LYS A 80 -1.51 12.79 -4.29
CA LYS A 80 -1.48 13.92 -5.21
C LYS A 80 -0.81 15.12 -4.55
N GLN A 81 -0.44 16.10 -5.35
CA GLN A 81 0.05 17.39 -4.88
C GLN A 81 -0.97 18.03 -3.91
N ASP A 82 -0.48 18.59 -2.82
CA ASP A 82 -1.25 19.25 -1.75
C ASP A 82 -2.28 18.36 -1.02
N GLY A 83 -2.19 17.03 -1.20
CA GLY A 83 -3.07 16.06 -0.55
C GLY A 83 -2.90 16.03 0.97
N PHE A 84 -4.02 15.79 1.67
CA PHE A 84 -4.03 15.61 3.11
C PHE A 84 -4.57 14.21 3.46
N TYR A 85 -3.81 13.44 4.25
CA TYR A 85 -4.10 12.03 4.53
C TYR A 85 -4.49 11.75 6.00
N GLY A 86 -4.96 12.78 6.72
CA GLY A 86 -5.78 12.65 7.92
C GLY A 86 -5.06 12.50 9.25
N TYR A 87 -3.72 12.42 9.31
CA TYR A 87 -3.04 12.37 10.61
C TYR A 87 -2.90 13.77 11.21
N MET A 88 -3.74 14.09 12.18
CA MET A 88 -3.80 15.42 12.83
C MET A 88 -2.57 15.73 13.71
N GLY A 89 -1.72 14.77 13.98
CA GLY A 89 -0.42 15.02 14.64
C GLY A 89 0.67 15.56 13.71
N SER A 90 0.43 15.66 12.40
CA SER A 90 1.30 16.37 11.45
C SER A 90 1.16 17.89 11.61
N TYR A 91 2.05 18.66 10.96
CA TYR A 91 1.90 20.11 10.90
C TYR A 91 0.85 20.45 9.81
N VAL A 92 -0.39 20.62 10.21
CA VAL A 92 -1.54 20.76 9.29
C VAL A 92 -2.48 21.88 9.78
N PRO A 93 -1.99 23.14 9.82
CA PRO A 93 -2.79 24.25 10.32
C PRO A 93 -4.07 24.41 9.49
N GLY A 94 -5.21 24.57 10.16
CA GLY A 94 -6.51 24.82 9.53
C GLY A 94 -7.17 23.60 8.87
N ARG A 95 -6.61 22.39 9.01
CA ARG A 95 -7.25 21.16 8.52
C ARG A 95 -8.22 20.60 9.57
N ASP A 96 -9.34 20.10 9.08
CA ASP A 96 -10.27 19.29 9.86
C ASP A 96 -9.94 17.80 9.71
N PRO A 97 -10.16 16.96 10.74
CA PRO A 97 -10.00 15.51 10.60
C PRO A 97 -10.81 14.90 9.45
N GLU A 98 -11.92 15.49 9.07
CA GLU A 98 -12.80 15.00 8.01
C GLU A 98 -12.36 15.44 6.60
N ASP A 99 -11.42 16.38 6.47
CA ASP A 99 -10.90 16.88 5.18
C ASP A 99 -9.91 15.94 4.46
N TYR A 100 -9.73 14.72 4.94
CA TYR A 100 -8.72 13.82 4.38
C TYR A 100 -9.09 13.26 3.01
N ASP A 101 -8.07 13.09 2.19
CA ASP A 101 -8.15 12.32 0.95
C ASP A 101 -8.31 10.83 1.28
N PRO A 102 -9.33 10.14 0.72
CA PRO A 102 -9.55 8.73 1.01
C PRO A 102 -8.41 7.85 0.48
N PRO A 103 -8.07 6.75 1.17
CA PRO A 103 -7.11 5.80 0.66
C PRO A 103 -7.69 4.99 -0.51
N VAL A 104 -6.81 4.40 -1.30
CA VAL A 104 -7.19 3.38 -2.28
C VAL A 104 -7.81 2.17 -1.60
N VAL A 105 -7.24 1.77 -0.47
CA VAL A 105 -7.72 0.61 0.29
C VAL A 105 -7.37 0.72 1.77
N TRP A 106 -8.32 0.34 2.60
CA TRP A 106 -8.10 0.01 4.01
C TRP A 106 -7.74 -1.46 4.15
N ILE A 107 -6.67 -1.75 4.87
CA ILE A 107 -6.20 -3.12 5.08
C ILE A 107 -6.47 -3.53 6.52
N HIS A 108 -7.45 -4.41 6.72
CA HIS A 108 -7.76 -4.95 8.03
C HIS A 108 -6.61 -5.81 8.57
N ASN A 109 -6.37 -5.77 9.88
CA ASN A 109 -5.24 -6.45 10.53
C ASN A 109 -5.26 -7.99 10.38
N SER A 110 -6.42 -8.59 10.07
CA SER A 110 -6.51 -10.02 9.75
C SER A 110 -5.97 -10.36 8.36
N VAL A 111 -5.89 -9.38 7.46
CA VAL A 111 -5.37 -9.55 6.10
C VAL A 111 -3.88 -9.27 6.07
N ASP A 112 -3.48 -8.08 6.52
CA ASP A 112 -2.09 -7.66 6.59
C ASP A 112 -1.85 -6.64 7.70
N ARG A 113 -0.61 -6.54 8.13
CA ARG A 113 -0.13 -5.53 9.08
C ARG A 113 1.14 -4.90 8.54
N SER A 114 1.30 -3.61 8.81
CA SER A 114 2.50 -2.87 8.39
C SER A 114 2.81 -3.07 6.90
N PRO A 115 1.92 -2.63 6.00
CA PRO A 115 2.24 -2.57 4.59
C PRO A 115 3.52 -1.77 4.40
N ALA A 116 4.32 -2.15 3.41
CA ALA A 116 5.60 -1.54 3.12
C ALA A 116 5.60 -0.88 1.73
N GLU A 117 6.59 -1.16 0.91
CA GLU A 117 6.70 -0.56 -0.41
C GLU A 117 5.69 -1.12 -1.40
N GLN A 118 5.17 -0.27 -2.27
CA GLN A 118 4.43 -0.67 -3.45
C GLN A 118 5.36 -0.68 -4.65
N LEU A 119 5.13 -1.61 -5.59
CA LEU A 119 5.95 -1.76 -6.80
C LEU A 119 5.05 -2.10 -7.99
N TRP A 120 5.30 -1.45 -9.12
CA TRP A 120 4.76 -1.90 -10.39
C TRP A 120 5.51 -3.10 -10.92
N VAL A 121 4.80 -4.15 -11.31
CA VAL A 121 5.38 -5.31 -11.98
C VAL A 121 5.69 -4.94 -13.42
N THR A 122 6.91 -4.50 -13.67
CA THR A 122 7.37 -4.05 -15.00
C THR A 122 7.89 -5.20 -15.87
N SER A 123 8.20 -6.36 -15.27
CA SER A 123 8.81 -7.48 -15.95
C SER A 123 7.81 -8.36 -16.68
N ASP A 124 8.08 -8.62 -17.96
CA ASP A 124 7.34 -9.59 -18.79
C ASP A 124 7.42 -11.04 -18.25
N LYS A 125 8.43 -11.32 -17.45
CA LYS A 125 8.64 -12.67 -16.87
C LYS A 125 7.70 -12.96 -15.69
N TRP A 126 6.82 -12.03 -15.32
CA TRP A 126 5.86 -12.23 -14.22
C TRP A 126 4.46 -12.67 -14.68
N GLY A 127 4.32 -13.06 -15.95
CA GLY A 127 3.11 -13.64 -16.51
C GLY A 127 1.86 -12.77 -16.25
N PRO A 128 0.80 -13.33 -15.64
CA PRO A 128 -0.46 -12.59 -15.46
C PRO A 128 -0.36 -11.40 -14.50
N LEU A 129 0.73 -11.27 -13.75
CA LEU A 129 0.95 -10.15 -12.82
C LEU A 129 1.63 -8.95 -13.49
N LYS A 130 2.12 -9.06 -14.74
CA LYS A 130 2.68 -7.92 -15.46
C LYS A 130 1.69 -6.75 -15.47
N GLY A 131 2.16 -5.56 -15.15
CA GLY A 131 1.36 -4.33 -15.07
C GLY A 131 0.54 -4.19 -13.80
N SER A 132 0.56 -5.17 -12.89
CA SER A 132 -0.09 -5.05 -11.59
C SER A 132 0.73 -4.20 -10.64
N LEU A 133 0.05 -3.49 -9.74
CA LEU A 133 0.67 -2.93 -8.55
C LEU A 133 0.72 -4.03 -7.47
N ILE A 134 1.87 -4.20 -6.84
CA ILE A 134 2.03 -5.11 -5.70
C ILE A 134 2.44 -4.35 -4.45
N ASN A 135 2.05 -4.84 -3.29
CA ASN A 135 2.45 -4.36 -1.98
C ASN A 135 3.31 -5.40 -1.27
N LEU A 136 4.43 -4.97 -0.73
CA LEU A 136 5.27 -5.75 0.16
C LEU A 136 4.77 -5.58 1.59
N SER A 137 4.84 -6.65 2.39
CA SER A 137 4.42 -6.60 3.79
C SER A 137 5.59 -6.74 4.74
N TYR A 138 5.83 -5.71 5.52
CA TYR A 138 6.78 -5.76 6.61
C TYR A 138 6.27 -6.64 7.76
N GLY A 139 4.99 -6.53 8.12
CA GLY A 139 4.43 -7.25 9.26
C GLY A 139 4.32 -8.76 9.06
N THR A 140 3.96 -9.21 7.86
CA THR A 140 3.65 -10.62 7.60
C THR A 140 4.60 -11.32 6.64
N GLY A 141 5.49 -10.59 5.96
CA GLY A 141 6.41 -11.17 4.98
C GLY A 141 5.71 -11.74 3.74
N ARG A 142 4.55 -11.19 3.39
CA ARG A 142 3.71 -11.60 2.26
C ARG A 142 3.76 -10.55 1.16
N LEU A 143 3.32 -10.94 -0.02
CA LEU A 143 3.10 -10.05 -1.15
C LEU A 143 1.62 -10.04 -1.51
N PHE A 144 1.11 -8.87 -1.88
CA PHE A 144 -0.29 -8.67 -2.28
C PHE A 144 -0.35 -7.95 -3.60
N THR A 145 -1.31 -8.28 -4.46
CA THR A 145 -1.72 -7.41 -5.56
C THR A 145 -2.61 -6.30 -4.99
N VAL A 146 -2.57 -5.13 -5.63
CA VAL A 146 -3.36 -3.95 -5.27
C VAL A 146 -4.15 -3.50 -6.51
N PRO A 147 -5.21 -4.23 -6.89
CA PRO A 147 -6.12 -3.74 -7.93
C PRO A 147 -6.78 -2.46 -7.45
N TYR A 148 -6.89 -1.47 -8.35
CA TYR A 148 -7.56 -0.22 -8.04
C TYR A 148 -8.16 0.42 -9.30
N GLU A 149 -9.12 1.29 -9.08
CA GLU A 149 -9.75 2.12 -10.10
C GLU A 149 -10.03 3.51 -9.56
N LYS A 150 -10.39 4.44 -10.42
CA LYS A 150 -10.91 5.75 -10.03
C LYS A 150 -12.36 5.83 -10.50
N VAL A 151 -13.26 6.12 -9.57
CA VAL A 151 -14.68 6.37 -9.84
C VAL A 151 -14.96 7.82 -9.48
N ASP A 152 -15.38 8.62 -10.44
CA ASP A 152 -15.61 10.06 -10.26
C ASP A 152 -14.42 10.80 -9.63
N GLY A 153 -13.20 10.37 -9.98
CA GLY A 153 -11.96 10.92 -9.46
C GLY A 153 -11.52 10.39 -8.10
N VAL A 154 -12.35 9.61 -7.41
CA VAL A 154 -12.04 9.01 -6.11
C VAL A 154 -11.35 7.65 -6.33
N PRO A 155 -10.15 7.43 -5.78
CA PRO A 155 -9.49 6.14 -5.86
C PRO A 155 -10.16 5.13 -4.93
N GLN A 156 -10.36 3.92 -5.43
CA GLN A 156 -10.85 2.79 -4.65
C GLN A 156 -10.21 1.50 -5.14
N GLY A 157 -10.02 0.54 -4.27
CA GLY A 157 -9.37 -0.71 -4.64
C GLY A 157 -9.37 -1.73 -3.51
N GLY A 158 -8.53 -2.74 -3.68
CA GLY A 158 -8.41 -3.84 -2.73
C GLY A 158 -6.99 -4.35 -2.60
N VAL A 159 -6.84 -5.38 -1.76
CA VAL A 159 -5.61 -6.19 -1.68
C VAL A 159 -5.98 -7.66 -1.79
N SER A 160 -5.21 -8.38 -2.60
CA SER A 160 -5.34 -9.83 -2.73
C SER A 160 -3.99 -10.49 -2.54
N ARG A 161 -3.94 -11.51 -1.68
CA ARG A 161 -2.68 -12.22 -1.39
C ARG A 161 -2.18 -12.95 -2.63
N ILE A 162 -0.92 -12.74 -2.99
CA ILE A 162 -0.24 -13.58 -3.96
C ILE A 162 0.10 -14.90 -3.26
N PRO A 163 -0.26 -16.07 -3.83
CA PRO A 163 -0.08 -17.37 -3.20
C PRO A 163 1.39 -17.81 -3.23
N LEU A 164 2.20 -17.13 -2.46
CA LEU A 164 3.61 -17.42 -2.20
C LEU A 164 3.78 -18.04 -0.82
N GLY A 165 4.86 -18.81 -0.64
CA GLY A 165 5.31 -19.19 0.70
C GLY A 165 5.65 -17.97 1.54
N GLU A 166 5.59 -18.11 2.86
CA GLU A 166 5.97 -17.05 3.77
C GLU A 166 7.49 -16.91 3.87
N THR A 167 7.97 -15.67 3.91
CA THR A 167 9.36 -15.40 4.22
C THR A 167 9.62 -15.45 5.72
N PRO A 168 10.82 -15.81 6.18
CA PRO A 168 11.16 -15.83 7.61
C PRO A 168 11.36 -14.44 8.21
N THR A 169 11.31 -13.37 7.39
CA THR A 169 11.32 -11.97 7.84
C THR A 169 10.11 -11.24 7.26
N GLY A 170 9.84 -10.02 7.71
CA GLY A 170 9.06 -9.07 6.93
C GLY A 170 9.78 -8.76 5.61
N VAL A 171 9.05 -8.22 4.63
CA VAL A 171 9.58 -7.77 3.34
C VAL A 171 9.28 -6.28 3.20
N MET A 172 10.32 -5.47 3.03
CA MET A 172 10.16 -4.01 3.11
C MET A 172 10.41 -3.30 1.80
N ARG A 173 11.47 -3.68 1.09
CA ARG A 173 11.93 -3.00 -0.14
C ARG A 173 12.22 -4.01 -1.20
N GLY A 174 11.95 -3.65 -2.44
CA GLY A 174 12.22 -4.52 -3.57
C GLY A 174 12.51 -3.77 -4.85
N ARG A 175 13.16 -4.45 -5.78
CA ARG A 175 13.40 -3.95 -7.14
C ARG A 175 13.32 -5.10 -8.12
N PHE A 176 12.69 -4.83 -9.27
CA PHE A 176 12.78 -5.75 -10.40
C PHE A 176 14.15 -5.61 -11.05
N HIS A 177 14.87 -6.73 -11.14
CA HIS A 177 16.18 -6.73 -11.75
C HIS A 177 16.08 -6.58 -13.28
N PRO A 178 16.77 -5.64 -13.90
CA PRO A 178 16.55 -5.29 -15.31
C PRO A 178 16.94 -6.39 -16.29
N VAL A 179 17.86 -7.29 -15.92
CA VAL A 179 18.35 -8.35 -16.82
C VAL A 179 17.52 -9.62 -16.66
N ASP A 180 17.35 -10.12 -15.44
CA ASP A 180 16.63 -11.39 -15.21
C ASP A 180 15.13 -11.22 -14.99
N GLY A 181 14.66 -9.99 -14.74
CA GLY A 181 13.26 -9.63 -14.57
C GLY A 181 12.62 -10.16 -13.28
N GLN A 182 13.40 -10.68 -12.34
CA GLN A 182 12.90 -11.18 -11.07
C GLN A 182 12.84 -10.07 -10.02
N LEU A 183 11.99 -10.24 -9.03
CA LEU A 183 11.91 -9.31 -7.89
C LEU A 183 12.94 -9.72 -6.84
N TYR A 184 13.88 -8.83 -6.58
CA TYR A 184 14.78 -8.93 -5.43
C TYR A 184 14.27 -8.03 -4.32
N ALA A 185 14.11 -8.57 -3.12
CA ALA A 185 13.58 -7.84 -2.01
C ALA A 185 14.34 -8.13 -0.72
N CYS A 186 14.38 -7.14 0.16
CA CYS A 186 14.99 -7.27 1.47
C CYS A 186 13.99 -6.91 2.57
N GLY A 187 14.30 -7.36 3.78
CA GLY A 187 13.50 -7.08 4.94
C GLY A 187 14.23 -7.42 6.24
N LEU A 188 13.52 -7.22 7.33
CA LEU A 188 14.02 -7.48 8.68
C LEU A 188 12.92 -8.14 9.52
N PHE A 189 13.21 -8.43 10.80
CA PHE A 189 12.24 -9.08 11.67
C PHE A 189 10.91 -8.34 11.67
N GLY A 190 9.79 -9.08 11.57
CA GLY A 190 8.46 -8.51 11.57
C GLY A 190 7.91 -8.41 13.00
N TRP A 191 7.67 -7.19 13.49
CA TRP A 191 7.17 -6.94 14.84
C TRP A 191 5.75 -7.49 15.09
N ALA A 192 4.96 -7.65 14.03
CA ALA A 192 3.54 -8.02 14.13
C ALA A 192 3.28 -9.52 14.04
N GLY A 193 4.30 -10.34 14.09
CA GLY A 193 4.14 -11.78 13.91
C GLY A 193 5.30 -12.61 14.41
N ASN A 194 5.41 -13.80 13.88
CA ASN A 194 6.45 -14.78 14.19
C ASN A 194 7.71 -14.65 13.31
N LYS A 195 7.92 -13.51 12.69
CA LYS A 195 9.05 -13.22 11.80
C LYS A 195 10.27 -12.83 12.61
N SER A 196 11.00 -13.82 13.11
CA SER A 196 12.04 -13.63 14.12
C SER A 196 13.45 -13.47 13.57
N ARG A 197 13.69 -13.74 12.30
CA ARG A 197 15.03 -13.56 11.71
C ARG A 197 15.37 -12.09 11.62
N PRO A 198 16.60 -11.68 11.99
CA PRO A 198 16.98 -10.26 12.05
C PRO A 198 16.99 -9.58 10.68
N GLY A 199 17.28 -10.32 9.60
CA GLY A 199 17.27 -9.79 8.25
C GLY A 199 17.16 -10.88 7.20
N GLY A 200 16.81 -10.47 5.99
CA GLY A 200 16.70 -11.38 4.85
C GLY A 200 16.80 -10.66 3.51
N PHE A 201 17.33 -11.37 2.53
CA PHE A 201 17.36 -10.97 1.14
C PHE A 201 16.77 -12.10 0.31
N TYR A 202 15.81 -11.81 -0.55
CA TYR A 202 14.98 -12.78 -1.26
C TYR A 202 14.94 -12.47 -2.73
N ARG A 203 14.88 -13.54 -3.54
CA ARG A 203 14.51 -13.48 -4.94
C ARG A 203 13.14 -14.15 -5.10
N PHE A 204 12.14 -13.38 -5.50
CA PHE A 204 10.83 -13.87 -5.88
C PHE A 204 10.81 -14.09 -7.38
N ARG A 205 10.45 -15.27 -7.81
CA ARG A 205 10.49 -15.70 -9.19
C ARG A 205 9.15 -16.30 -9.61
N TYR A 206 8.62 -15.78 -10.70
CA TYR A 206 7.51 -16.47 -11.38
C TYR A 206 8.03 -17.73 -12.06
N THR A 207 7.43 -18.86 -11.76
CA THR A 207 7.91 -20.19 -12.24
C THR A 207 7.23 -20.63 -13.53
N GLY A 208 6.25 -19.89 -14.02
CA GLY A 208 5.38 -20.31 -15.13
C GLY A 208 4.30 -21.34 -14.72
N LYS A 209 4.34 -21.85 -13.49
CA LYS A 209 3.28 -22.72 -13.01
C LYS A 209 1.99 -21.94 -12.82
N HIS A 210 0.88 -22.57 -13.17
CA HIS A 210 -0.43 -21.99 -12.95
C HIS A 210 -0.65 -21.67 -11.47
N SER A 211 -1.17 -20.49 -11.21
CA SER A 211 -1.54 -20.03 -9.87
C SER A 211 -2.86 -19.27 -9.97
N ASN A 212 -3.81 -19.59 -9.11
CA ASN A 212 -5.11 -18.95 -9.07
C ASN A 212 -4.97 -17.55 -8.47
N LEU A 213 -5.17 -16.53 -9.30
CA LEU A 213 -5.01 -15.14 -8.93
C LEU A 213 -6.29 -14.35 -9.17
N LEU A 214 -6.65 -13.52 -8.23
CA LEU A 214 -7.54 -12.39 -8.46
C LEU A 214 -6.72 -11.27 -9.12
N LEU A 215 -7.06 -10.93 -10.37
CA LEU A 215 -6.33 -9.93 -11.16
C LEU A 215 -6.88 -8.53 -10.99
N ASN A 216 -8.21 -8.42 -10.87
CA ASN A 216 -8.86 -7.11 -10.72
C ASN A 216 -10.15 -7.21 -9.91
N THR A 217 -10.53 -6.08 -9.34
CA THR A 217 -11.79 -5.87 -8.62
C THR A 217 -12.37 -4.55 -9.10
N THR A 218 -13.62 -4.57 -9.55
CA THR A 218 -14.35 -3.38 -10.01
C THR A 218 -15.63 -3.26 -9.21
N VAL A 219 -15.91 -2.07 -8.68
CA VAL A 219 -17.17 -1.79 -7.98
C VAL A 219 -18.20 -1.30 -8.97
N LEU A 220 -19.34 -1.95 -9.00
CA LEU A 220 -20.49 -1.63 -9.85
C LEU A 220 -21.65 -1.15 -8.98
N ASN A 221 -22.61 -0.45 -9.56
CA ASN A 221 -23.80 0.05 -8.85
C ASN A 221 -24.62 -1.06 -8.15
N PHE A 222 -24.48 -2.29 -8.62
CA PHE A 222 -25.25 -3.45 -8.14
C PHE A 222 -24.37 -4.56 -7.55
N GLY A 223 -23.06 -4.35 -7.41
CA GLY A 223 -22.18 -5.39 -6.89
C GLY A 223 -20.69 -5.14 -7.09
N ILE A 224 -19.91 -6.18 -6.90
CA ILE A 224 -18.46 -6.18 -7.09
C ILE A 224 -18.11 -7.23 -8.13
N GLU A 225 -17.47 -6.82 -9.21
CA GLU A 225 -16.92 -7.72 -10.22
C GLU A 225 -15.51 -8.16 -9.80
N LEU A 226 -15.26 -9.46 -9.85
CA LEU A 226 -13.95 -10.07 -9.58
C LEU A 226 -13.42 -10.72 -10.86
N LYS A 227 -12.25 -10.30 -11.31
CA LYS A 227 -11.59 -10.86 -12.50
C LYS A 227 -10.44 -11.78 -12.08
N PHE A 228 -10.51 -13.03 -12.52
CA PHE A 228 -9.52 -14.07 -12.24
C PHE A 228 -8.70 -14.43 -13.49
N ASN A 229 -7.49 -14.98 -13.29
CA ASN A 229 -6.65 -15.52 -14.38
C ASN A 229 -6.98 -16.98 -14.75
N PHE A 230 -8.04 -17.54 -14.21
CA PHE A 230 -8.46 -18.92 -14.42
C PHE A 230 -9.99 -19.02 -14.59
N LYS A 231 -10.43 -20.13 -15.19
CA LYS A 231 -11.86 -20.40 -15.33
C LYS A 231 -12.41 -20.89 -14.00
N LEU A 232 -13.47 -20.23 -13.52
CA LEU A 232 -14.19 -20.67 -12.33
C LEU A 232 -15.05 -21.90 -12.65
N ASP A 233 -15.21 -22.78 -11.69
CA ASP A 233 -16.21 -23.84 -11.73
C ASP A 233 -17.60 -23.20 -11.60
N SER A 234 -18.44 -23.39 -12.62
CA SER A 234 -19.73 -22.71 -12.67
C SER A 234 -20.67 -23.10 -11.53
N LYS A 235 -20.61 -24.34 -11.05
CA LYS A 235 -21.47 -24.81 -9.98
C LYS A 235 -21.14 -24.14 -8.64
N THR A 236 -19.88 -24.05 -8.32
CA THR A 236 -19.43 -23.42 -7.06
C THR A 236 -19.41 -21.89 -7.16
N ALA A 237 -19.09 -21.33 -8.32
CA ALA A 237 -19.06 -19.89 -8.50
C ALA A 237 -20.45 -19.21 -8.49
N THR A 238 -21.51 -19.95 -8.80
CA THR A 238 -22.88 -19.43 -8.73
C THR A 238 -23.58 -19.67 -7.42
N ASP A 239 -22.97 -20.44 -6.50
CA ASP A 239 -23.54 -20.71 -5.18
C ASP A 239 -23.20 -19.57 -4.20
N PRO A 240 -24.18 -18.78 -3.73
CA PRO A 240 -23.96 -17.69 -2.77
C PRO A 240 -23.31 -18.15 -1.45
N ALA A 241 -23.45 -19.42 -1.06
CA ALA A 241 -22.85 -19.96 0.16
C ALA A 241 -21.31 -19.95 0.14
N ASN A 242 -20.71 -19.85 -1.05
CA ASN A 242 -19.26 -19.75 -1.22
C ASN A 242 -18.71 -18.33 -1.06
N TYR A 243 -19.58 -17.35 -0.82
CA TYR A 243 -19.19 -15.94 -0.70
C TYR A 243 -19.57 -15.40 0.67
N ARG A 244 -18.71 -14.57 1.19
CA ARG A 244 -18.99 -13.78 2.39
C ARG A 244 -18.65 -12.33 2.13
N LEU A 245 -19.67 -11.48 2.09
CA LEU A 245 -19.52 -10.04 1.98
C LEU A 245 -19.79 -9.39 3.35
N LEU A 246 -18.90 -8.56 3.79
CA LEU A 246 -19.04 -7.75 5.00
C LEU A 246 -18.83 -6.30 4.64
N GLN A 247 -19.66 -5.43 5.18
CA GLN A 247 -19.56 -3.99 5.02
C GLN A 247 -19.48 -3.31 6.37
N TRP A 248 -18.60 -2.34 6.51
CA TRP A 248 -18.47 -1.53 7.71
C TRP A 248 -17.78 -0.20 7.41
N ASN A 249 -17.88 0.73 8.36
CA ASN A 249 -17.17 1.99 8.37
C ASN A 249 -16.09 2.01 9.45
N TYR A 250 -15.15 2.94 9.32
CA TYR A 250 -14.17 3.29 10.35
C TYR A 250 -14.42 4.71 10.84
N LYS A 251 -14.11 4.96 12.12
CA LYS A 251 -14.11 6.31 12.69
C LYS A 251 -12.71 6.88 12.70
N TRP A 252 -12.60 8.10 12.21
CA TRP A 252 -11.40 8.91 12.31
C TRP A 252 -11.39 9.59 13.68
N SER A 253 -10.42 9.30 14.52
CA SER A 253 -10.36 9.84 15.89
C SER A 253 -8.94 9.84 16.43
N HIS A 254 -8.72 10.61 17.51
CA HIS A 254 -7.45 10.61 18.22
C HIS A 254 -7.06 9.23 18.78
N GLY A 255 -8.01 8.32 18.98
CA GLY A 255 -7.76 6.97 19.46
C GLY A 255 -6.87 6.16 18.52
N TYR A 256 -6.27 5.11 19.04
CA TYR A 256 -5.44 4.18 18.23
C TYR A 256 -6.32 3.22 17.44
N GLY A 257 -6.29 3.35 16.13
CA GLY A 257 -7.10 2.52 15.24
C GLY A 257 -8.60 2.79 15.37
N SER A 258 -9.40 2.01 14.67
CA SER A 258 -10.86 2.04 14.74
C SER A 258 -11.43 0.64 14.82
N LYS A 259 -12.54 0.49 15.57
CA LYS A 259 -13.43 -0.65 15.44
C LYS A 259 -14.14 -0.61 14.08
N GLN A 260 -14.74 -1.71 13.70
CA GLN A 260 -15.70 -1.78 12.60
C GLN A 260 -17.07 -1.30 13.12
N TYR A 261 -17.71 -0.42 12.37
CA TYR A 261 -19.05 0.11 12.65
C TYR A 261 -19.95 -0.24 11.45
N SER A 262 -21.13 -0.78 11.74
CA SER A 262 -22.20 -1.02 10.77
C SER A 262 -23.05 0.23 10.58
#